data_8684b32ca615389145670b4ff3f4a5d2
#
_entry.id   8684b32ca615389145670b4ff3f4a5d2
#
_cell.length_a   1.000
_cell.length_b   1.000
_cell.length_c   1.000
_cell.angle_alpha   90.00
_cell.angle_beta   90.00
_cell.angle_gamma   90.00
#
_symmetry.space_group_name_H-M   'P 1'
#
loop_
_entity.id
_entity.type
_entity.pdbx_description
1 polymer ?
#
loop_
_entity_poly.entity_id
_entity_poly.type
_entity_poly.pdbx_seq_one_letter_code
_entity_poly.pdbx_strand_id
1 'polypeptide(L)'
;TGPHPYPMIVRDFNAVVGYELIEQSQESFGRMPDSIIACVGGGSNAMGIFYPFIKMKDVELIGVEAAGKGIETGEHAAPLNDGTPGVLHGAKSYLMQDEDGQVRGTASISAGLDYPGVGPEHSWLKDMKRAKYVAVSDDEVMKAFHMVNQMEGILPVSYTHLRAHETVA
;
A
#
# COMPACT_ATOMS: atom_id res chain seq x y z
N THR A 1 6.90 7.58 6.26
CA THR A 1 7.05 8.99 5.89
C THR A 1 7.99 9.71 6.85
N GLY A 2 8.35 10.98 6.53
CA GLY A 2 9.28 11.77 7.31
C GLY A 2 10.71 11.75 6.74
N PRO A 3 11.62 12.61 7.26
CA PRO A 3 12.98 12.71 6.77
C PRO A 3 13.82 11.48 7.14
N HIS A 4 14.92 11.29 6.42
CA HIS A 4 15.91 10.28 6.82
C HIS A 4 16.38 10.53 8.27
N PRO A 5 16.50 9.49 9.13
CA PRO A 5 16.44 8.06 8.80
C PRO A 5 15.09 7.37 9.07
N TYR A 6 14.04 8.11 9.40
CA TYR A 6 12.76 7.53 9.82
C TYR A 6 12.19 6.49 8.83
N PRO A 7 12.12 6.72 7.51
CA PRO A 7 11.61 5.70 6.59
C PRO A 7 12.39 4.39 6.66
N MET A 8 13.72 4.46 6.75
CA MET A 8 14.58 3.30 6.87
C MET A 8 14.36 2.53 8.17
N ILE A 9 14.30 3.24 9.30
CA ILE A 9 14.09 2.63 10.62
C ILE A 9 12.74 1.91 10.65
N VAL A 10 11.68 2.57 10.18
CA VAL A 10 10.34 1.99 10.15
C VAL A 10 10.26 0.78 9.23
N ARG A 11 10.86 0.86 8.04
CA ARG A 11 10.98 -0.29 7.13
C ARG A 11 11.66 -1.47 7.82
N ASP A 12 12.82 -1.24 8.42
CA ASP A 12 13.64 -2.31 9.01
C ASP A 12 12.90 -3.00 10.18
N PHE A 13 12.20 -2.24 11.02
CA PHE A 13 11.37 -2.83 12.07
C PHE A 13 10.17 -3.59 11.53
N ASN A 14 9.52 -3.14 10.47
CA ASN A 14 8.40 -3.83 9.85
C ASN A 14 8.84 -5.01 8.95
N ALA A 15 10.10 -5.07 8.53
CA ALA A 15 10.60 -6.10 7.63
C ALA A 15 10.57 -7.51 8.23
N VAL A 16 10.45 -7.65 9.55
CA VAL A 16 10.26 -8.95 10.23
C VAL A 16 9.12 -9.75 9.60
N VAL A 17 8.00 -9.10 9.27
CA VAL A 17 6.85 -9.76 8.61
C VAL A 17 7.25 -10.37 7.26
N GLY A 18 8.04 -9.67 6.47
CA GLY A 18 8.49 -10.18 5.17
C GLY A 18 9.52 -11.30 5.29
N TYR A 19 10.41 -11.24 6.27
CA TYR A 19 11.38 -12.33 6.53
C TYR A 19 10.67 -13.60 7.01
N GLU A 20 9.73 -13.48 7.95
CA GLU A 20 8.92 -14.63 8.41
C GLU A 20 8.07 -15.20 7.27
N LEU A 21 7.55 -14.37 6.37
CA LEU A 21 6.80 -14.83 5.21
C LEU A 21 7.66 -15.71 4.28
N ILE A 22 8.94 -15.39 4.10
CA ILE A 22 9.86 -16.23 3.31
C ILE A 22 9.97 -17.63 3.94
N GLU A 23 10.22 -17.71 5.24
CA GLU A 23 10.36 -18.97 5.96
C GLU A 23 9.06 -19.77 5.92
N GLN A 24 7.93 -19.15 6.28
CA GLN A 24 6.62 -19.79 6.29
C GLN A 24 6.17 -20.26 4.90
N SER A 25 6.47 -19.51 3.85
CA SER A 25 6.15 -19.91 2.47
C SER A 25 6.95 -21.14 2.07
N GLN A 26 8.22 -21.19 2.42
CA GLN A 26 9.05 -22.34 2.13
C GLN A 26 8.62 -23.58 2.92
N GLU A 27 8.27 -23.42 4.19
CA GLU A 27 7.79 -24.51 5.04
C GLU A 27 6.43 -25.05 4.59
N SER A 28 5.47 -24.16 4.27
CA SER A 28 4.10 -24.55 3.98
C SER A 28 3.88 -24.99 2.53
N PHE A 29 4.59 -24.37 1.58
CA PHE A 29 4.35 -24.56 0.14
C PHE A 29 5.57 -25.05 -0.65
N GLY A 30 6.76 -25.08 -0.05
CA GLY A 30 8.01 -25.44 -0.73
C GLY A 30 8.47 -24.43 -1.80
N ARG A 31 7.84 -23.24 -1.86
CA ARG A 31 8.13 -22.19 -2.83
C ARG A 31 7.77 -20.80 -2.31
N MET A 32 8.29 -19.76 -2.97
CA MET A 32 7.90 -18.39 -2.71
C MET A 32 6.47 -18.11 -3.26
N PRO A 33 5.77 -17.12 -2.72
CA PRO A 33 4.49 -16.67 -3.28
C PRO A 33 4.68 -16.08 -4.68
N ASP A 34 3.66 -16.18 -5.53
CA ASP A 34 3.69 -15.56 -6.86
C ASP A 34 3.56 -14.04 -6.76
N SER A 35 2.76 -13.56 -5.79
CA SER A 35 2.56 -12.13 -5.53
C SER A 35 2.44 -11.82 -4.04
N ILE A 36 2.81 -10.60 -3.67
CA ILE A 36 2.59 -10.03 -2.34
C ILE A 36 1.76 -8.77 -2.50
N ILE A 37 0.60 -8.76 -1.84
CA ILE A 37 -0.36 -7.67 -1.90
C ILE A 37 -0.42 -6.99 -0.53
N ALA A 38 -0.28 -5.68 -0.49
CA ALA A 38 -0.35 -4.91 0.75
C ALA A 38 -1.03 -3.56 0.54
N CYS A 39 -1.84 -3.14 1.51
CA CYS A 39 -2.45 -1.81 1.50
C CYS A 39 -1.40 -0.73 1.78
N VAL A 40 -1.57 0.43 1.12
CA VAL A 40 -0.64 1.55 1.16
C VAL A 40 -1.39 2.84 1.51
N GLY A 41 -1.15 3.34 2.73
CA GLY A 41 -1.40 4.72 3.12
C GLY A 41 -0.05 5.44 3.16
N GLY A 42 0.51 5.70 4.35
CA GLY A 42 1.92 6.10 4.46
C GLY A 42 2.89 5.01 3.99
N GLY A 43 2.47 3.75 4.00
CA GLY A 43 3.15 2.62 3.36
C GLY A 43 4.15 1.87 4.23
N SER A 44 4.22 2.11 5.54
CA SER A 44 5.19 1.45 6.41
C SER A 44 5.02 -0.08 6.46
N ASN A 45 3.79 -0.54 6.62
CA ASN A 45 3.44 -1.95 6.58
C ASN A 45 3.81 -2.61 5.25
N ALA A 46 3.39 -1.99 4.14
CA ALA A 46 3.69 -2.50 2.80
C ALA A 46 5.20 -2.52 2.51
N MET A 47 5.92 -1.48 2.93
CA MET A 47 7.37 -1.43 2.74
C MET A 47 8.08 -2.52 3.53
N GLY A 48 7.63 -2.79 4.75
CA GLY A 48 8.17 -3.86 5.57
C GLY A 48 8.04 -5.23 4.90
N ILE A 49 6.83 -5.59 4.45
CA ILE A 49 6.62 -6.89 3.81
C ILE A 49 7.28 -6.97 2.42
N PHE A 50 7.36 -5.87 1.66
CA PHE A 50 7.99 -5.85 0.33
C PHE A 50 9.51 -5.92 0.38
N TYR A 51 10.12 -5.36 1.42
CA TYR A 51 11.57 -5.14 1.47
C TYR A 51 12.42 -6.38 1.21
N PRO A 52 12.19 -7.53 1.86
CA PRO A 52 12.97 -8.74 1.58
C PRO A 52 12.79 -9.29 0.16
N PHE A 53 11.65 -8.97 -0.49
CA PHE A 53 11.30 -9.46 -1.82
C PHE A 53 11.71 -8.52 -2.97
N ILE A 54 12.24 -7.34 -2.69
CA ILE A 54 12.60 -6.36 -3.74
C ILE A 54 13.52 -6.98 -4.81
N LYS A 55 14.45 -7.84 -4.39
CA LYS A 55 15.42 -8.49 -5.28
C LYS A 55 14.86 -9.75 -5.97
N MET A 56 13.76 -10.31 -5.48
CA MET A 56 13.13 -11.53 -6.01
C MET A 56 12.21 -11.14 -7.17
N LYS A 57 12.72 -11.15 -8.40
CA LYS A 57 12.01 -10.64 -9.59
C LYS A 57 10.79 -11.48 -9.97
N ASP A 58 10.76 -12.75 -9.56
CA ASP A 58 9.67 -13.69 -9.82
C ASP A 58 8.49 -13.50 -8.86
N VAL A 59 8.63 -12.67 -7.83
CA VAL A 59 7.56 -12.31 -6.89
C VAL A 59 7.01 -10.93 -7.28
N GLU A 60 5.75 -10.85 -7.64
CA GLU A 60 5.07 -9.58 -7.94
C GLU A 60 4.78 -8.83 -6.63
N LEU A 61 5.01 -7.51 -6.62
CA LEU A 61 4.69 -6.64 -5.49
C LEU A 61 3.55 -5.70 -5.89
N ILE A 62 2.43 -5.77 -5.18
CA ILE A 62 1.23 -4.98 -5.46
C ILE A 62 0.85 -4.16 -4.23
N GLY A 63 0.92 -2.84 -4.36
CA GLY A 63 0.43 -1.91 -3.37
C GLY A 63 -0.99 -1.46 -3.69
N VAL A 64 -1.89 -1.48 -2.71
CA VAL A 64 -3.30 -1.09 -2.88
C VAL A 64 -3.56 0.20 -2.12
N GLU A 65 -3.90 1.27 -2.83
CA GLU A 65 -4.26 2.57 -2.28
C GLU A 65 -5.79 2.75 -2.20
N ALA A 66 -6.21 3.68 -1.35
CA ALA A 66 -7.62 4.00 -1.18
C ALA A 66 -8.10 4.99 -2.26
N ALA A 67 -8.92 4.53 -3.18
CA ALA A 67 -9.57 5.39 -4.18
C ALA A 67 -10.80 6.14 -3.63
N GLY A 68 -11.17 5.94 -2.37
CA GLY A 68 -12.28 6.66 -1.75
C GLY A 68 -13.56 6.53 -2.57
N LYS A 69 -14.09 7.68 -3.02
CA LYS A 69 -15.27 7.74 -3.90
C LYS A 69 -14.94 7.62 -5.40
N GLY A 70 -13.70 7.35 -5.74
CA GLY A 70 -13.19 7.28 -7.12
C GLY A 70 -12.11 8.33 -7.37
N ILE A 71 -11.05 7.95 -8.09
CA ILE A 71 -9.93 8.85 -8.41
C ILE A 71 -10.43 10.10 -9.15
N GLU A 72 -11.36 9.91 -10.09
CA GLU A 72 -11.95 10.97 -10.92
C GLU A 72 -12.75 12.02 -10.13
N THR A 73 -13.17 11.70 -8.91
CA THR A 73 -13.90 12.65 -8.04
C THR A 73 -12.96 13.60 -7.30
N GLY A 74 -11.68 13.26 -7.20
CA GLY A 74 -10.72 13.94 -6.33
C GLY A 74 -10.88 13.64 -4.84
N GLU A 75 -11.91 12.87 -4.44
CA GLU A 75 -12.16 12.44 -3.05
C GLU A 75 -11.56 11.05 -2.82
N HIS A 76 -10.23 10.97 -2.74
CA HIS A 76 -9.47 9.73 -2.56
C HIS A 76 -8.18 9.99 -1.77
N ALA A 77 -7.41 8.93 -1.46
CA ALA A 77 -6.12 8.97 -0.77
C ALA A 77 -5.09 8.07 -1.49
N ALA A 78 -4.92 8.29 -2.80
CA ALA A 78 -4.09 7.47 -3.67
C ALA A 78 -2.97 8.27 -4.35
N PRO A 79 -1.95 8.76 -3.58
CA PRO A 79 -0.90 9.60 -4.14
C PRO A 79 -0.02 8.91 -5.18
N LEU A 80 0.13 7.59 -5.16
CA LEU A 80 0.89 6.86 -6.20
C LEU A 80 0.09 6.71 -7.50
N ASN A 81 -1.24 6.79 -7.47
CA ASN A 81 -2.08 6.72 -8.66
C ASN A 81 -2.36 8.10 -9.27
N ASP A 82 -2.61 9.12 -8.45
CA ASP A 82 -3.03 10.48 -8.93
C ASP A 82 -2.19 11.64 -8.36
N GLY A 83 -1.23 11.37 -7.48
CA GLY A 83 -0.37 12.41 -6.92
C GLY A 83 0.79 12.80 -7.83
N THR A 84 1.45 13.89 -7.47
CA THR A 84 2.65 14.40 -8.14
C THR A 84 3.84 14.45 -7.19
N PRO A 85 5.10 14.43 -7.68
CA PRO A 85 6.27 14.56 -6.83
C PRO A 85 6.30 15.90 -6.10
N GLY A 86 6.47 15.85 -4.78
CA GLY A 86 6.55 17.03 -3.92
C GLY A 86 7.27 16.74 -2.62
N VAL A 87 7.22 17.66 -1.67
CA VAL A 87 7.86 17.52 -0.34
C VAL A 87 6.81 17.64 0.74
N LEU A 88 6.68 16.60 1.56
CA LEU A 88 5.80 16.57 2.71
C LEU A 88 6.54 15.97 3.91
N HIS A 89 6.41 16.59 5.09
CA HIS A 89 7.04 16.14 6.33
C HIS A 89 8.57 15.88 6.18
N GLY A 90 9.26 16.70 5.38
CA GLY A 90 10.70 16.62 5.18
C GLY A 90 11.18 15.49 4.27
N ALA A 91 10.29 14.83 3.53
CA ALA A 91 10.62 13.81 2.54
C ALA A 91 10.07 14.17 1.16
N LYS A 92 10.86 13.91 0.12
CA LYS A 92 10.39 13.98 -1.27
C LYS A 92 9.73 12.67 -1.65
N SER A 93 8.48 12.74 -2.09
CA SER A 93 7.68 11.57 -2.48
C SER A 93 6.53 12.00 -3.39
N TYR A 94 5.71 11.06 -3.84
CA TYR A 94 4.42 11.40 -4.43
C TYR A 94 3.48 11.91 -3.34
N LEU A 95 2.74 12.97 -3.65
CA LEU A 95 1.73 13.51 -2.75
C LEU A 95 0.55 14.12 -3.52
N MET A 96 -0.59 14.17 -2.86
CA MET A 96 -1.79 14.83 -3.35
C MET A 96 -1.63 16.34 -3.11
N GLN A 97 -1.37 17.08 -4.18
CA GLN A 97 -1.21 18.54 -4.13
C GLN A 97 -1.88 19.21 -5.32
N ASP A 98 -2.20 20.48 -5.16
CA ASP A 98 -2.71 21.33 -6.23
C ASP A 98 -1.57 21.95 -7.07
N GLU A 99 -1.93 22.81 -8.03
CA GLU A 99 -0.97 23.48 -8.93
C GLU A 99 -0.02 24.44 -8.19
N ASP A 100 -0.45 24.94 -7.03
CA ASP A 100 0.36 25.81 -6.17
C ASP A 100 1.22 25.02 -5.16
N GLY A 101 1.16 23.67 -5.20
CA GLY A 101 1.89 22.79 -4.32
C GLY A 101 1.28 22.68 -2.92
N GLN A 102 0.04 23.10 -2.73
CA GLN A 102 -0.68 22.95 -1.46
C GLN A 102 -1.25 21.53 -1.37
N VAL A 103 -1.12 20.92 -0.19
CA VAL A 103 -1.64 19.57 0.08
C VAL A 103 -3.16 19.57 -0.05
N ARG A 104 -3.69 18.70 -0.90
CA ARG A 104 -5.12 18.47 -1.07
C ARG A 104 -5.69 17.65 0.08
N GLY A 105 -6.96 17.85 0.41
CA GLY A 105 -7.71 16.99 1.30
C GLY A 105 -7.82 15.57 0.72
N THR A 106 -7.90 14.59 1.60
CA THR A 106 -8.07 13.18 1.25
C THR A 106 -9.41 12.65 1.75
N ALA A 107 -9.86 11.54 1.19
CA ALA A 107 -11.07 10.86 1.63
C ALA A 107 -10.92 9.35 1.48
N SER A 108 -11.24 8.61 2.54
CA SER A 108 -11.30 7.15 2.55
C SER A 108 -12.11 6.68 3.75
N ILE A 109 -12.92 5.63 3.57
CA ILE A 109 -13.57 4.91 4.67
C ILE A 109 -12.52 4.24 5.57
N SER A 110 -11.34 3.99 5.04
CA SER A 110 -10.20 3.41 5.77
C SER A 110 -9.38 4.50 6.43
N ALA A 111 -9.72 4.89 7.65
CA ALA A 111 -9.05 5.97 8.37
C ALA A 111 -7.52 5.85 8.44
N GLY A 112 -6.99 4.62 8.48
CA GLY A 112 -5.54 4.38 8.48
C GLY A 112 -4.87 4.55 7.11
N LEU A 113 -5.64 4.67 6.03
CA LEU A 113 -5.16 4.93 4.67
C LEU A 113 -5.49 6.35 4.19
N ASP A 114 -6.15 7.15 5.02
CA ASP A 114 -6.53 8.53 4.71
C ASP A 114 -5.34 9.47 4.94
N TYR A 115 -4.40 9.46 3.98
CA TYR A 115 -3.16 10.23 4.05
C TYR A 115 -2.74 10.73 2.66
N PRO A 116 -2.39 12.02 2.51
CA PRO A 116 -2.16 12.64 1.20
C PRO A 116 -0.79 12.33 0.58
N GLY A 117 0.09 11.66 1.29
CA GLY A 117 1.43 11.33 0.83
C GLY A 117 1.76 9.85 1.01
N VAL A 118 2.95 9.46 0.60
CA VAL A 118 3.43 8.08 0.72
C VAL A 118 4.92 8.07 1.09
N GLY A 119 5.42 6.95 1.58
CA GLY A 119 6.84 6.78 1.86
C GLY A 119 7.72 6.93 0.62
N PRO A 120 8.93 7.53 0.75
CA PRO A 120 9.81 7.77 -0.40
C PRO A 120 10.27 6.48 -1.08
N GLU A 121 10.36 5.38 -0.37
CA GLU A 121 10.74 4.08 -0.94
C GLU A 121 9.65 3.51 -1.85
N HIS A 122 8.35 3.74 -1.55
CA HIS A 122 7.26 3.39 -2.46
C HIS A 122 7.31 4.21 -3.75
N SER A 123 7.62 5.51 -3.63
CA SER A 123 7.82 6.38 -4.80
C SER A 123 8.94 5.84 -5.70
N TRP A 124 10.04 5.44 -5.10
CA TRP A 124 11.15 4.82 -5.81
C TRP A 124 10.75 3.48 -6.46
N LEU A 125 10.05 2.59 -5.75
CA LEU A 125 9.58 1.31 -6.29
C LEU A 125 8.63 1.49 -7.48
N LYS A 126 7.78 2.53 -7.45
CA LYS A 126 6.92 2.92 -8.58
C LYS A 126 7.77 3.35 -9.78
N ASP A 127 8.68 4.29 -9.60
CA ASP A 127 9.52 4.84 -10.67
C ASP A 127 10.40 3.75 -11.32
N MET A 128 10.92 2.84 -10.50
CA MET A 128 11.68 1.67 -10.96
C MET A 128 10.81 0.55 -11.55
N LYS A 129 9.49 0.71 -11.55
CA LYS A 129 8.51 -0.31 -11.98
C LYS A 129 8.73 -1.66 -11.30
N ARG A 130 9.22 -1.63 -10.05
CA ARG A 130 9.41 -2.85 -9.26
C ARG A 130 8.14 -3.30 -8.55
N ALA A 131 7.31 -2.38 -8.16
CA ALA A 131 5.99 -2.64 -7.60
C ALA A 131 4.92 -1.98 -8.46
N LYS A 132 3.78 -2.67 -8.59
CA LYS A 132 2.55 -2.14 -9.17
C LYS A 132 1.72 -1.49 -8.07
N TYR A 133 1.07 -0.38 -8.38
CA TYR A 133 0.15 0.28 -7.46
C TYR A 133 -1.21 0.41 -8.12
N VAL A 134 -2.22 -0.07 -7.40
CA VAL A 134 -3.63 -0.01 -7.81
C VAL A 134 -4.42 0.77 -6.76
N ALA A 135 -5.55 1.32 -7.16
CA ALA A 135 -6.45 2.03 -6.27
C ALA A 135 -7.82 1.35 -6.26
N VAL A 136 -8.40 1.17 -5.07
CA VAL A 136 -9.68 0.47 -4.86
C VAL A 136 -10.65 1.41 -4.16
N SER A 137 -11.88 1.50 -4.67
CA SER A 137 -12.93 2.37 -4.13
C SER A 137 -13.52 1.85 -2.81
N ASP A 138 -14.14 2.74 -2.03
CA ASP A 138 -14.80 2.37 -0.77
C ASP A 138 -15.90 1.33 -0.98
N ASP A 139 -16.65 1.39 -2.09
CA ASP A 139 -17.68 0.41 -2.43
C ASP A 139 -17.10 -0.99 -2.70
N GLU A 140 -15.97 -1.07 -3.39
CA GLU A 140 -15.26 -2.33 -3.65
C GLU A 140 -14.68 -2.91 -2.36
N VAL A 141 -14.11 -2.05 -1.52
CA VAL A 141 -13.61 -2.40 -0.19
C VAL A 141 -14.70 -3.02 0.67
N MET A 142 -15.91 -2.43 0.70
CA MET A 142 -17.03 -2.96 1.49
C MET A 142 -17.52 -4.30 0.96
N LYS A 143 -17.55 -4.50 -0.37
CA LYS A 143 -17.87 -5.82 -0.97
C LYS A 143 -16.86 -6.88 -0.56
N ALA A 144 -15.56 -6.56 -0.64
CA ALA A 144 -14.48 -7.46 -0.23
C ALA A 144 -14.54 -7.77 1.27
N PHE A 145 -14.84 -6.77 2.11
CA PHE A 145 -15.05 -6.95 3.54
C PHE A 145 -16.13 -7.99 3.85
N HIS A 146 -17.31 -7.85 3.25
CA HIS A 146 -18.40 -8.79 3.44
C HIS A 146 -18.06 -10.19 2.92
N MET A 147 -17.38 -10.28 1.78
CA MET A 147 -16.96 -11.55 1.18
C MET A 147 -15.98 -12.31 2.09
N VAL A 148 -14.94 -11.66 2.60
CA VAL A 148 -13.99 -12.29 3.53
C VAL A 148 -14.68 -12.75 4.82
N ASN A 149 -15.60 -11.93 5.34
CA ASN A 149 -16.36 -12.31 6.52
C ASN A 149 -17.23 -13.56 6.28
N GLN A 150 -17.92 -13.64 5.14
CA GLN A 150 -18.81 -14.75 4.81
C GLN A 150 -18.05 -16.03 4.46
N MET A 151 -16.93 -15.94 3.74
CA MET A 151 -16.20 -17.09 3.24
C MET A 151 -15.23 -17.68 4.27
N GLU A 152 -14.55 -16.80 5.03
CA GLU A 152 -13.47 -17.19 5.93
C GLU A 152 -13.84 -17.04 7.41
N GLY A 153 -14.99 -16.45 7.74
CA GLY A 153 -15.37 -16.14 9.11
C GLY A 153 -14.47 -15.12 9.79
N ILE A 154 -13.70 -14.36 9.02
CA ILE A 154 -12.77 -13.32 9.50
C ILE A 154 -13.47 -11.97 9.45
N LEU A 155 -13.45 -11.24 10.56
CA LEU A 155 -13.85 -9.83 10.59
C LEU A 155 -12.59 -8.97 10.38
N PRO A 156 -12.29 -8.58 9.13
CA PRO A 156 -11.07 -7.86 8.84
C PRO A 156 -11.16 -6.40 9.30
N VAL A 157 -10.01 -5.77 9.57
CA VAL A 157 -9.90 -4.32 9.72
C VAL A 157 -9.76 -3.67 8.34
N SER A 158 -9.91 -2.35 8.27
CA SER A 158 -9.88 -1.59 7.02
C SER A 158 -8.69 -1.90 6.09
N TYR A 159 -7.56 -2.23 6.63
CA TYR A 159 -6.38 -2.61 5.82
C TYR A 159 -6.52 -3.96 5.12
N THR A 160 -7.19 -4.92 5.74
CA THR A 160 -7.31 -6.29 5.22
C THR A 160 -8.29 -6.37 4.08
N HIS A 161 -9.40 -5.65 4.12
CA HIS A 161 -10.42 -5.73 3.09
C HIS A 161 -10.03 -5.01 1.78
N LEU A 162 -9.18 -4.00 1.80
CA LEU A 162 -8.56 -3.47 0.59
C LEU A 162 -7.74 -4.53 -0.16
N ARG A 163 -7.08 -5.41 0.57
CA ARG A 163 -6.26 -6.49 0.00
C ARG A 163 -7.10 -7.62 -0.58
N ALA A 164 -8.27 -7.89 -0.01
CA ALA A 164 -9.13 -9.01 -0.44
C ALA A 164 -9.67 -8.82 -1.86
N HIS A 165 -9.84 -7.59 -2.34
CA HIS A 165 -10.31 -7.31 -3.69
C HIS A 165 -9.36 -7.87 -4.77
N GLU A 166 -8.05 -7.79 -4.58
CA GLU A 166 -7.05 -8.26 -5.54
C GLU A 166 -6.83 -9.78 -5.53
N THR A 167 -7.27 -10.47 -4.46
CA THR A 167 -7.08 -11.93 -4.34
C THR A 167 -8.20 -12.77 -4.95
N VAL A 168 -9.28 -12.16 -5.44
CA VAL A 168 -10.48 -12.83 -5.95
C VAL A 168 -10.63 -12.73 -7.48
N ALA A 169 -9.68 -12.10 -8.16
CA ALA A 169 -9.67 -11.96 -9.63
C ALA A 169 -8.98 -13.13 -10.33
#